data_c64f8cb9a5025021bdbbbf110551c3ae
#
_entry.id   c64f8cb9a5025021bdbbbf110551c3ae
#
_cell.length_a   1.000
_cell.length_b   1.000
_cell.length_c   1.000
_cell.angle_alpha   90.00
_cell.angle_beta   90.00
_cell.angle_gamma   90.00
#
_symmetry.space_group_name_H-M   'P 1'
#
loop_
_entity.id
_entity.type
_entity.pdbx_description
1 polymer ?
#
loop_
_entity_poly.entity_id
_entity_poly.type
_entity_poly.pdbx_seq_one_letter_code
_entity_poly.pdbx_strand_id
1 'polypeptide(L)'
;DIEKVNSLLAGTFRLNLHEIYGEFGGKQIDRNEVTVDEFTGWMQWAKEQNMKLDFNSTSFSHPKSGSLSLSNPDPAIREFWIEHTKRCRRIADAMGKFQNDPCIMNIWVHDGSKDITVEKGRYREILKNSLDEILAEELPNMKSCLEAKLFGIGLEAYTVGSHDFYAGYCAKNNVMYTLDTGHYEPTENVSDAVSALLLFVPELMLHVSRPMHWDSDHVTLFDDNTRNLFSELVRANALDRAH
;
A
#
# COMPACT_ATOMS: atom_id res chain seq x y z
N ASP A 1 -6.05 -9.81 -20.27
CA ASP A 1 -4.99 -10.68 -19.73
C ASP A 1 -5.32 -11.22 -18.34
N ILE A 2 -5.90 -10.43 -17.44
CA ILE A 2 -6.27 -10.84 -16.06
C ILE A 2 -7.27 -12.02 -16.10
N GLU A 3 -8.30 -11.94 -16.94
CA GLU A 3 -9.29 -13.01 -17.12
C GLU A 3 -8.64 -14.34 -17.52
N LYS A 4 -7.64 -14.26 -18.41
CA LYS A 4 -6.90 -15.46 -18.81
C LYS A 4 -6.08 -16.03 -17.66
N VAL A 5 -5.41 -15.19 -16.89
CA VAL A 5 -4.67 -15.63 -15.70
C VAL A 5 -5.61 -16.30 -14.70
N ASN A 6 -6.75 -15.66 -14.42
CA ASN A 6 -7.77 -16.18 -13.52
C ASN A 6 -8.31 -17.55 -13.98
N SER A 7 -8.42 -17.78 -15.29
CA SER A 7 -8.86 -19.06 -15.85
C SER A 7 -7.84 -20.19 -15.75
N LEU A 8 -6.56 -19.87 -15.53
CA LEU A 8 -5.46 -20.84 -15.46
C LEU A 8 -5.08 -21.25 -14.05
N LEU A 9 -5.50 -20.49 -13.06
CA LEU A 9 -5.15 -20.70 -11.67
C LEU A 9 -6.37 -21.17 -10.87
N ALA A 10 -6.16 -22.03 -9.89
CA ALA A 10 -7.21 -22.44 -8.96
C ALA A 10 -7.20 -21.50 -7.75
N GLY A 11 -8.38 -21.06 -7.31
CA GLY A 11 -8.53 -20.23 -6.11
C GLY A 11 -9.48 -19.06 -6.32
N THR A 12 -9.61 -18.23 -5.29
CA THR A 12 -10.31 -16.93 -5.33
C THR A 12 -9.27 -15.85 -5.42
N PHE A 13 -9.41 -14.95 -6.40
CA PHE A 13 -8.42 -13.91 -6.66
C PHE A 13 -8.94 -12.55 -6.23
N ARG A 14 -8.00 -11.69 -5.88
CA ARG A 14 -8.21 -10.28 -5.60
C ARG A 14 -7.32 -9.47 -6.56
N LEU A 15 -7.85 -8.40 -7.10
CA LEU A 15 -7.10 -7.44 -7.90
C LEU A 15 -6.80 -6.22 -7.03
N ASN A 16 -5.54 -5.93 -6.82
CA ASN A 16 -5.11 -4.71 -6.14
C ASN A 16 -5.04 -3.57 -7.15
N LEU A 17 -6.06 -2.71 -7.14
CA LEU A 17 -6.27 -1.67 -8.14
C LEU A 17 -5.71 -0.33 -7.65
N HIS A 18 -4.88 0.31 -8.47
CA HIS A 18 -4.43 1.67 -8.19
C HIS A 18 -5.47 2.73 -8.58
N GLU A 19 -5.51 3.81 -7.83
CA GLU A 19 -6.42 4.95 -8.07
C GLU A 19 -6.31 5.51 -9.49
N ILE A 20 -5.12 5.52 -10.10
CA ILE A 20 -4.89 6.03 -11.46
C ILE A 20 -5.62 5.26 -12.56
N TYR A 21 -6.17 4.09 -12.27
CA TYR A 21 -6.94 3.27 -13.20
C TYR A 21 -8.46 3.57 -13.16
N GLY A 22 -8.86 4.68 -12.54
CA GLY A 22 -10.25 5.14 -12.59
C GLY A 22 -10.75 5.37 -14.02
N GLU A 23 -12.02 5.11 -14.26
CA GLU A 23 -12.70 5.30 -15.56
C GLU A 23 -13.20 6.75 -15.68
N PHE A 24 -12.31 7.67 -15.99
CA PHE A 24 -12.59 9.10 -15.98
C PHE A 24 -13.45 9.59 -17.16
N GLY A 25 -13.66 8.76 -18.22
CA GLY A 25 -14.52 9.11 -19.35
C GLY A 25 -14.14 10.40 -20.10
N GLY A 26 -12.86 10.77 -20.08
CA GLY A 26 -12.35 12.02 -20.67
C GLY A 26 -12.52 13.25 -19.77
N LYS A 27 -13.09 13.12 -18.57
CA LYS A 27 -13.13 14.19 -17.58
C LYS A 27 -11.74 14.41 -16.98
N GLN A 28 -11.40 15.67 -16.72
CA GLN A 28 -10.21 16.01 -15.93
C GLN A 28 -10.63 16.11 -14.47
N ILE A 29 -10.40 15.05 -13.73
CA ILE A 29 -10.63 14.95 -12.27
C ILE A 29 -9.26 14.90 -11.62
N ASP A 30 -8.96 15.82 -10.72
CA ASP A 30 -7.70 15.79 -9.98
C ASP A 30 -7.77 14.71 -8.87
N ARG A 31 -6.63 14.23 -8.40
CA ARG A 31 -6.55 13.10 -7.47
C ARG A 31 -7.26 13.34 -6.13
N ASN A 32 -7.32 14.59 -5.68
CA ASN A 32 -8.06 14.97 -4.49
C ASN A 32 -9.56 15.22 -4.74
N GLU A 33 -10.06 14.89 -5.94
CA GLU A 33 -11.48 15.03 -6.32
C GLU A 33 -12.12 13.68 -6.69
N VAL A 34 -11.30 12.63 -6.86
CA VAL A 34 -11.75 11.29 -7.27
C VAL A 34 -12.79 10.72 -6.30
N THR A 35 -13.75 9.98 -6.85
CA THR A 35 -14.85 9.35 -6.10
C THR A 35 -15.02 7.88 -6.49
N VAL A 36 -15.97 7.20 -5.87
CA VAL A 36 -16.30 5.81 -6.22
C VAL A 36 -16.88 5.68 -7.64
N ASP A 37 -17.43 6.75 -8.20
CA ASP A 37 -18.09 6.73 -9.52
C ASP A 37 -17.10 6.31 -10.61
N GLU A 38 -15.82 6.70 -10.48
CA GLU A 38 -14.76 6.36 -11.42
C GLU A 38 -14.32 4.88 -11.34
N PHE A 39 -14.86 4.12 -10.38
CA PHE A 39 -14.48 2.71 -10.15
C PHE A 39 -15.67 1.75 -10.27
N THR A 40 -16.86 2.23 -10.59
CA THR A 40 -18.05 1.38 -10.67
C THR A 40 -17.94 0.30 -11.75
N GLY A 41 -17.32 0.59 -12.88
CA GLY A 41 -17.04 -0.39 -13.92
C GLY A 41 -16.11 -1.51 -13.43
N TRP A 42 -15.05 -1.17 -12.71
CA TRP A 42 -14.15 -2.16 -12.10
C TRP A 42 -14.86 -3.05 -11.08
N MET A 43 -15.71 -2.47 -10.24
CA MET A 43 -16.49 -3.21 -9.25
C MET A 43 -17.43 -4.22 -9.92
N GLN A 44 -18.13 -3.80 -10.99
CA GLN A 44 -19.02 -4.67 -11.75
C GLN A 44 -18.24 -5.76 -12.48
N TRP A 45 -17.15 -5.42 -13.16
CA TRP A 45 -16.28 -6.37 -13.83
C TRP A 45 -15.71 -7.42 -12.86
N ALA A 46 -15.19 -7.00 -11.71
CA ALA A 46 -14.65 -7.93 -10.72
C ALA A 46 -15.70 -8.93 -10.22
N LYS A 47 -16.94 -8.45 -10.01
CA LYS A 47 -18.08 -9.31 -9.65
C LYS A 47 -18.38 -10.34 -10.74
N GLU A 48 -18.38 -9.94 -12.02
CA GLU A 48 -18.60 -10.84 -13.16
C GLU A 48 -17.50 -11.89 -13.31
N GLN A 49 -16.26 -11.53 -12.94
CA GLN A 49 -15.10 -12.43 -12.94
C GLN A 49 -15.00 -13.29 -11.67
N ASN A 50 -15.92 -13.16 -10.72
CA ASN A 50 -15.84 -13.78 -9.40
C ASN A 50 -14.53 -13.43 -8.67
N MET A 51 -14.07 -12.20 -8.82
CA MET A 51 -12.89 -11.63 -8.17
C MET A 51 -13.32 -10.58 -7.16
N LYS A 52 -12.40 -10.23 -6.27
CA LYS A 52 -12.56 -9.10 -5.35
C LYS A 52 -11.51 -8.03 -5.63
N LEU A 53 -11.75 -6.83 -5.14
CA LEU A 53 -10.86 -5.70 -5.31
C LEU A 53 -10.20 -5.33 -3.97
N ASP A 54 -8.93 -5.04 -4.05
CA ASP A 54 -8.17 -4.25 -3.09
C ASP A 54 -7.73 -2.95 -3.76
N PHE A 55 -7.22 -2.00 -2.99
CA PHE A 55 -7.02 -0.65 -3.51
C PHE A 55 -5.70 -0.03 -3.06
N ASN A 56 -5.14 0.85 -3.89
CA ASN A 56 -3.96 1.65 -3.56
C ASN A 56 -4.22 3.14 -3.81
N SER A 57 -3.77 3.99 -2.89
CA SER A 57 -3.54 5.40 -3.20
C SER A 57 -2.31 5.54 -4.07
N THR A 58 -2.24 6.61 -4.86
CA THR A 58 -1.10 6.89 -5.74
C THR A 58 -0.64 8.31 -5.55
N SER A 59 0.48 8.52 -4.85
CA SER A 59 1.02 9.84 -4.54
C SER A 59 2.14 10.31 -5.47
N PHE A 60 2.55 9.48 -6.43
CA PHE A 60 3.61 9.77 -7.41
C PHE A 60 3.04 10.10 -8.79
N SER A 61 3.91 10.53 -9.71
CA SER A 61 3.54 10.88 -11.11
C SER A 61 2.45 11.95 -11.21
N HIS A 62 2.56 12.99 -10.40
CA HIS A 62 1.67 14.14 -10.39
C HIS A 62 2.49 15.44 -10.19
N PRO A 63 2.09 16.61 -10.75
CA PRO A 63 2.83 17.85 -10.57
C PRO A 63 3.10 18.25 -9.11
N LYS A 64 2.20 17.89 -8.18
CA LYS A 64 2.38 18.14 -6.74
C LYS A 64 3.15 17.05 -6.00
N SER A 65 3.62 15.99 -6.68
CA SER A 65 4.32 14.89 -6.01
C SER A 65 5.68 15.33 -5.46
N GLY A 66 6.51 15.96 -6.29
CA GLY A 66 7.87 16.32 -5.88
C GLY A 66 8.62 15.14 -5.27
N SER A 67 9.42 15.40 -4.25
CA SER A 67 10.09 14.36 -3.43
C SER A 67 9.33 14.04 -2.13
N LEU A 68 8.32 14.83 -1.77
CA LEU A 68 7.53 14.69 -0.55
C LEU A 68 6.04 14.93 -0.83
N SER A 69 5.20 14.03 -0.38
CA SER A 69 3.74 14.10 -0.44
C SER A 69 3.13 14.32 0.95
N LEU A 70 2.80 13.26 1.68
CA LEU A 70 2.22 13.31 3.02
C LEU A 70 3.16 13.89 4.09
N SER A 71 4.47 13.87 3.85
CA SER A 71 5.46 14.50 4.72
C SER A 71 5.91 15.88 4.25
N ASN A 72 5.23 16.47 3.26
CA ASN A 72 5.60 17.77 2.71
C ASN A 72 5.46 18.87 3.76
N PRO A 73 6.49 19.73 3.95
CA PRO A 73 6.40 20.86 4.88
C PRO A 73 5.44 21.96 4.39
N ASP A 74 5.16 22.06 3.07
CA ASP A 74 4.13 22.94 2.54
C ASP A 74 2.73 22.39 2.87
N PRO A 75 1.92 23.09 3.69
CA PRO A 75 0.60 22.64 4.06
C PRO A 75 -0.33 22.40 2.86
N ALA A 76 -0.27 23.26 1.83
CA ALA A 76 -1.17 23.17 0.68
C ALA A 76 -0.92 21.89 -0.15
N ILE A 77 0.36 21.46 -0.28
CA ILE A 77 0.70 20.21 -0.94
C ILE A 77 0.29 19.03 -0.06
N ARG A 78 0.56 19.11 1.23
CA ARG A 78 0.22 18.04 2.18
C ARG A 78 -1.29 17.82 2.30
N GLU A 79 -2.09 18.88 2.40
CA GLU A 79 -3.56 18.82 2.46
C GLU A 79 -4.16 18.19 1.20
N PHE A 80 -3.60 18.49 0.03
CA PHE A 80 -3.99 17.85 -1.22
C PHE A 80 -3.82 16.32 -1.14
N TRP A 81 -2.68 15.84 -0.66
CA TRP A 81 -2.40 14.41 -0.54
C TRP A 81 -3.16 13.72 0.61
N ILE A 82 -3.42 14.43 1.69
CA ILE A 82 -4.28 13.93 2.77
C ILE A 82 -5.71 13.72 2.24
N GLU A 83 -6.29 14.71 1.53
CA GLU A 83 -7.62 14.56 0.96
C GLU A 83 -7.66 13.45 -0.11
N HIS A 84 -6.66 13.36 -0.98
CA HIS A 84 -6.53 12.24 -1.91
C HIS A 84 -6.61 10.88 -1.19
N THR A 85 -5.80 10.70 -0.15
CA THR A 85 -5.74 9.42 0.58
C THR A 85 -7.05 9.12 1.32
N LYS A 86 -7.69 10.14 1.92
CA LYS A 86 -9.01 9.99 2.53
C LYS A 86 -10.07 9.55 1.51
N ARG A 87 -10.06 10.11 0.31
CA ARG A 87 -10.97 9.70 -0.78
C ARG A 87 -10.72 8.27 -1.21
N CYS A 88 -9.46 7.88 -1.39
CA CYS A 88 -9.10 6.50 -1.68
C CYS A 88 -9.63 5.52 -0.61
N ARG A 89 -9.58 5.89 0.68
CA ARG A 89 -10.17 5.08 1.76
C ARG A 89 -11.68 4.95 1.65
N ARG A 90 -12.39 6.04 1.31
CA ARG A 90 -13.84 5.99 1.08
C ARG A 90 -14.22 5.17 -0.15
N ILE A 91 -13.41 5.21 -1.20
CA ILE A 91 -13.56 4.34 -2.39
C ILE A 91 -13.37 2.87 -1.99
N ALA A 92 -12.32 2.56 -1.23
CA ALA A 92 -12.07 1.21 -0.73
C ALA A 92 -13.22 0.71 0.16
N ASP A 93 -13.78 1.56 1.02
CA ASP A 93 -14.96 1.20 1.83
C ASP A 93 -16.18 0.88 0.96
N ALA A 94 -16.43 1.68 -0.08
CA ALA A 94 -17.50 1.40 -1.03
C ALA A 94 -17.29 0.10 -1.80
N MET A 95 -16.05 -0.20 -2.22
CA MET A 95 -15.68 -1.49 -2.84
C MET A 95 -15.93 -2.65 -1.89
N GLY A 96 -15.47 -2.54 -0.63
CA GLY A 96 -15.68 -3.57 0.37
C GLY A 96 -17.15 -3.83 0.65
N LYS A 97 -17.95 -2.79 0.76
CA LYS A 97 -19.41 -2.89 0.90
C LYS A 97 -20.05 -3.58 -0.30
N PHE A 98 -19.65 -3.22 -1.52
CA PHE A 98 -20.19 -3.80 -2.75
C PHE A 98 -19.89 -5.30 -2.88
N GLN A 99 -18.67 -5.71 -2.56
CA GLN A 99 -18.22 -7.10 -2.66
C GLN A 99 -18.53 -7.96 -1.42
N ASN A 100 -19.15 -7.35 -0.38
CA ASN A 100 -19.47 -7.99 0.89
C ASN A 100 -18.25 -8.68 1.53
N ASP A 101 -17.09 -8.03 1.45
CA ASP A 101 -15.81 -8.48 2.00
C ASP A 101 -14.87 -7.28 2.10
N PRO A 102 -14.16 -7.08 3.22
CA PRO A 102 -13.34 -5.88 3.38
C PRO A 102 -12.36 -5.68 2.21
N CYS A 103 -12.33 -4.46 1.68
CA CYS A 103 -11.31 -4.06 0.73
C CYS A 103 -10.05 -3.66 1.52
N ILE A 104 -8.90 -4.22 1.18
CA ILE A 104 -7.62 -3.83 1.77
C ILE A 104 -7.08 -2.68 0.95
N MET A 105 -6.78 -1.57 1.63
CA MET A 105 -6.21 -0.40 0.97
C MET A 105 -4.80 -0.14 1.45
N ASN A 106 -3.87 -0.24 0.53
CA ASN A 106 -2.48 0.04 0.78
C ASN A 106 -2.15 1.54 0.64
N ILE A 107 -1.44 2.06 1.60
CA ILE A 107 -0.90 3.42 1.60
C ILE A 107 0.62 3.32 1.51
N TRP A 108 1.12 3.53 0.31
CA TRP A 108 2.53 3.68 0.02
C TRP A 108 2.82 5.11 -0.44
N VAL A 109 3.84 5.73 0.10
CA VAL A 109 4.29 7.06 -0.31
C VAL A 109 5.76 7.04 -0.69
N HIS A 110 6.09 7.76 -1.77
CA HIS A 110 7.46 7.83 -2.29
C HIS A 110 8.38 8.76 -1.48
N ASP A 111 7.87 9.35 -0.43
CA ASP A 111 8.51 10.42 0.34
C ASP A 111 9.93 10.09 0.77
N GLY A 112 10.89 10.86 0.26
CA GLY A 112 12.30 10.66 0.51
C GLY A 112 13.15 11.78 -0.07
N SER A 113 14.46 11.64 0.05
CA SER A 113 15.43 12.60 -0.49
C SER A 113 16.68 11.88 -1.01
N LYS A 114 17.24 12.37 -2.12
CA LYS A 114 18.54 11.90 -2.62
C LYS A 114 19.70 12.35 -1.74
N ASP A 115 19.49 13.42 -0.97
CA ASP A 115 20.45 13.93 -0.02
C ASP A 115 20.12 13.48 1.40
N ILE A 116 21.15 13.35 2.23
CA ILE A 116 20.96 13.08 3.65
C ILE A 116 20.40 14.34 4.31
N THR A 117 19.13 14.28 4.71
CA THR A 117 18.50 15.40 5.41
C THR A 117 18.91 15.46 6.88
N VAL A 118 19.10 16.67 7.38
CA VAL A 118 19.39 16.93 8.80
C VAL A 118 18.13 16.78 9.66
N GLU A 119 16.96 17.12 9.13
CA GLU A 119 15.68 17.18 9.85
C GLU A 119 14.82 15.91 9.71
N LYS A 120 15.44 14.73 9.73
CA LYS A 120 14.71 13.45 9.58
C LYS A 120 13.51 13.33 10.52
N GLY A 121 13.67 13.71 11.78
CA GLY A 121 12.60 13.67 12.78
C GLY A 121 11.41 14.55 12.41
N ARG A 122 11.63 15.74 11.89
CA ARG A 122 10.58 16.67 11.46
C ARG A 122 9.71 16.08 10.34
N TYR A 123 10.31 15.51 9.30
CA TYR A 123 9.54 14.91 8.20
C TYR A 123 8.74 13.70 8.67
N ARG A 124 9.28 12.90 9.59
CA ARG A 124 8.56 11.77 10.20
C ARG A 124 7.41 12.23 11.08
N GLU A 125 7.58 13.31 11.83
CA GLU A 125 6.50 13.90 12.61
C GLU A 125 5.36 14.42 11.72
N ILE A 126 5.70 15.09 10.60
CA ILE A 126 4.72 15.54 9.63
C ILE A 126 3.98 14.35 9.03
N LEU A 127 4.68 13.30 8.58
CA LEU A 127 4.06 12.08 8.06
C LEU A 127 3.13 11.43 9.08
N LYS A 128 3.59 11.31 10.34
CA LYS A 128 2.77 10.78 11.43
C LYS A 128 1.46 11.55 11.59
N ASN A 129 1.54 12.88 11.63
CA ASN A 129 0.36 13.73 11.81
C ASN A 129 -0.61 13.62 10.62
N SER A 130 -0.09 13.51 9.39
CA SER A 130 -0.90 13.26 8.19
C SER A 130 -1.60 11.91 8.26
N LEU A 131 -0.92 10.86 8.70
CA LEU A 131 -1.52 9.54 8.88
C LEU A 131 -2.57 9.53 10.00
N ASP A 132 -2.33 10.20 11.11
CA ASP A 132 -3.30 10.35 12.20
C ASP A 132 -4.61 11.00 11.67
N GLU A 133 -4.48 12.02 10.82
CA GLU A 133 -5.63 12.70 10.22
C GLU A 133 -6.35 11.83 9.18
N ILE A 134 -5.61 11.09 8.35
CA ILE A 134 -6.16 10.19 7.34
C ILE A 134 -6.94 9.04 7.99
N LEU A 135 -6.38 8.47 9.06
CA LEU A 135 -6.93 7.28 9.71
C LEU A 135 -8.00 7.59 10.77
N ALA A 136 -8.27 8.86 11.07
CA ALA A 136 -9.27 9.27 12.04
C ALA A 136 -10.71 8.90 11.65
N GLU A 137 -11.01 8.78 10.36
CA GLU A 137 -12.32 8.37 9.87
C GLU A 137 -12.45 6.84 9.92
N GLU A 138 -13.43 6.35 10.68
CA GLU A 138 -13.75 4.92 10.75
C GLU A 138 -14.56 4.49 9.52
N LEU A 139 -14.08 3.47 8.81
CA LEU A 139 -14.68 2.94 7.59
C LEU A 139 -14.79 1.41 7.72
N PRO A 140 -16.02 0.88 7.96
CA PRO A 140 -16.19 -0.49 8.43
C PRO A 140 -16.01 -1.58 7.37
N ASN A 141 -16.02 -1.21 6.08
CA ASN A 141 -15.95 -2.18 4.99
C ASN A 141 -14.56 -2.23 4.34
N MET A 142 -13.55 -1.61 4.96
CA MET A 142 -12.19 -1.61 4.47
C MET A 142 -11.17 -1.78 5.59
N LYS A 143 -9.96 -2.16 5.24
CA LYS A 143 -8.81 -2.18 6.15
C LYS A 143 -7.69 -1.36 5.52
N SER A 144 -7.09 -0.45 6.30
CA SER A 144 -5.90 0.27 5.86
C SER A 144 -4.65 -0.50 6.21
N CYS A 145 -3.68 -0.56 5.29
CA CYS A 145 -2.34 -1.03 5.54
C CYS A 145 -1.31 0.03 5.12
N LEU A 146 -0.16 0.02 5.77
CA LEU A 146 0.91 0.98 5.54
C LEU A 146 2.14 0.24 5.07
N GLU A 147 2.70 0.69 3.95
CA GLU A 147 3.84 0.06 3.31
C GLU A 147 5.12 0.85 3.57
N ALA A 148 6.09 0.17 4.18
CA ALA A 148 7.42 0.69 4.34
C ALA A 148 8.23 0.55 3.05
N LYS A 149 9.22 1.43 2.86
CA LYS A 149 10.17 1.30 1.76
C LYS A 149 11.61 1.52 2.25
N LEU A 150 12.53 0.85 1.58
CA LEU A 150 13.97 1.08 1.74
C LEU A 150 14.44 2.20 0.82
N PHE A 151 13.93 2.18 -0.42
CA PHE A 151 14.19 3.17 -1.47
C PHE A 151 12.88 3.41 -2.24
N GLY A 152 12.78 4.51 -2.98
CA GLY A 152 11.58 4.85 -3.72
C GLY A 152 11.74 4.69 -5.22
N ILE A 153 10.99 5.48 -5.97
CA ILE A 153 11.02 5.53 -7.44
C ILE A 153 12.35 6.10 -7.96
N GLY A 154 13.09 6.83 -7.12
CA GLY A 154 14.45 7.27 -7.37
C GLY A 154 15.44 6.65 -6.41
N LEU A 155 16.72 6.98 -6.55
CA LEU A 155 17.78 6.50 -5.65
C LEU A 155 17.85 7.43 -4.42
N GLU A 156 16.88 7.32 -3.52
CA GLU A 156 16.85 8.09 -2.29
C GLU A 156 17.92 7.59 -1.29
N ALA A 157 18.66 8.55 -0.72
CA ALA A 157 19.54 8.30 0.41
C ALA A 157 18.79 8.34 1.75
N TYR A 158 17.58 8.89 1.77
CA TYR A 158 16.71 9.00 2.93
C TYR A 158 15.27 8.71 2.55
N THR A 159 14.64 7.83 3.31
CA THR A 159 13.23 7.47 3.20
C THR A 159 12.50 7.91 4.48
N VAL A 160 11.42 8.68 4.37
CA VAL A 160 10.63 9.15 5.52
C VAL A 160 9.91 7.97 6.17
N GLY A 161 9.19 7.20 5.37
CA GLY A 161 8.44 6.01 5.77
C GLY A 161 9.31 4.75 5.79
N SER A 162 10.28 4.67 6.69
CA SER A 162 11.14 3.50 6.87
C SER A 162 10.41 2.35 7.58
N HIS A 163 11.00 1.14 7.55
CA HIS A 163 10.47 -0.03 8.25
C HIS A 163 10.23 0.23 9.73
N ASP A 164 11.21 0.82 10.42
CA ASP A 164 11.09 1.15 11.86
C ASP A 164 9.94 2.12 12.13
N PHE A 165 9.76 3.11 11.25
CA PHE A 165 8.68 4.09 11.39
C PHE A 165 7.32 3.43 11.27
N TYR A 166 7.07 2.67 10.20
CA TYR A 166 5.76 2.07 9.97
C TYR A 166 5.48 0.89 10.89
N ALA A 167 6.48 0.06 11.23
CA ALA A 167 6.28 -1.00 12.22
C ALA A 167 5.84 -0.43 13.58
N GLY A 168 6.50 0.64 14.05
CA GLY A 168 6.12 1.34 15.27
C GLY A 168 4.74 2.00 15.19
N TYR A 169 4.43 2.64 14.04
CA TYR A 169 3.14 3.30 13.84
C TYR A 169 1.99 2.29 13.77
N CYS A 170 2.12 1.23 12.99
CA CYS A 170 1.10 0.18 12.84
C CYS A 170 0.83 -0.54 14.16
N ALA A 171 1.87 -0.92 14.88
CA ALA A 171 1.75 -1.54 16.20
C ALA A 171 1.02 -0.66 17.21
N LYS A 172 1.33 0.64 17.25
CA LYS A 172 0.71 1.59 18.17
C LYS A 172 -0.76 1.84 17.86
N ASN A 173 -1.12 1.89 16.58
CA ASN A 173 -2.45 2.32 16.12
C ASN A 173 -3.35 1.16 15.67
N ASN A 174 -2.90 -0.10 15.84
CA ASN A 174 -3.62 -1.30 15.42
C ASN A 174 -3.99 -1.29 13.93
N VAL A 175 -3.05 -0.90 13.07
CA VAL A 175 -3.17 -0.83 11.62
C VAL A 175 -2.39 -1.99 10.99
N MET A 176 -2.85 -2.51 9.86
CA MET A 176 -2.13 -3.55 9.11
C MET A 176 -0.78 -3.01 8.60
N TYR A 177 0.19 -3.88 8.50
CA TYR A 177 1.49 -3.59 7.92
C TYR A 177 1.64 -4.28 6.57
N THR A 178 2.08 -3.55 5.55
CA THR A 178 2.43 -4.14 4.26
C THR A 178 3.90 -4.53 4.25
N LEU A 179 4.14 -5.81 4.07
CA LEU A 179 5.47 -6.40 3.96
C LEU A 179 5.75 -6.64 2.47
N ASP A 180 6.49 -5.71 1.86
CA ASP A 180 6.96 -5.84 0.47
C ASP A 180 8.36 -6.45 0.48
N THR A 181 8.51 -7.62 -0.17
CA THR A 181 9.78 -8.34 -0.23
C THR A 181 10.86 -7.62 -1.04
N GLY A 182 10.45 -6.71 -1.91
CA GLY A 182 11.36 -5.87 -2.71
C GLY A 182 11.89 -4.64 -1.96
N HIS A 183 11.32 -4.31 -0.81
CA HIS A 183 11.68 -3.13 -0.02
C HIS A 183 12.66 -3.42 1.14
N TYR A 184 13.41 -4.50 1.06
CA TYR A 184 14.42 -4.89 2.06
C TYR A 184 15.82 -4.94 1.45
N GLU A 185 16.83 -4.83 2.29
CA GLU A 185 18.21 -5.02 1.84
C GLU A 185 18.40 -6.46 1.33
N PRO A 186 19.21 -6.69 0.28
CA PRO A 186 19.37 -8.01 -0.32
C PRO A 186 19.87 -9.10 0.63
N THR A 187 20.44 -8.72 1.77
CA THR A 187 20.95 -9.64 2.79
C THR A 187 19.96 -9.92 3.91
N GLU A 188 18.81 -9.23 3.94
CA GLU A 188 17.80 -9.46 4.95
C GLU A 188 16.91 -10.65 4.57
N ASN A 189 16.57 -11.45 5.57
CA ASN A 189 15.60 -12.52 5.41
C ASN A 189 14.21 -12.00 5.80
N VAL A 190 13.45 -11.59 4.80
CA VAL A 190 12.12 -10.97 5.00
C VAL A 190 11.15 -11.88 5.78
N SER A 191 11.32 -13.21 5.70
CA SER A 191 10.47 -14.15 6.42
C SER A 191 10.51 -13.97 7.94
N ASP A 192 11.64 -13.49 8.51
CA ASP A 192 11.75 -13.25 9.96
C ASP A 192 10.79 -12.15 10.43
N ALA A 193 10.43 -11.21 9.55
CA ALA A 193 9.51 -10.14 9.88
C ALA A 193 8.06 -10.64 10.10
N VAL A 194 7.66 -11.76 9.52
CA VAL A 194 6.28 -12.28 9.59
C VAL A 194 5.86 -12.54 11.03
N SER A 195 6.53 -13.47 11.69
CA SER A 195 6.17 -13.85 13.07
C SER A 195 6.45 -12.73 14.06
N ALA A 196 7.48 -11.91 13.83
CA ALA A 196 7.81 -10.77 14.67
C ALA A 196 6.72 -9.67 14.61
N LEU A 197 6.31 -9.25 13.42
CA LEU A 197 5.29 -8.20 13.25
C LEU A 197 3.91 -8.65 13.76
N LEU A 198 3.51 -9.90 13.50
CA LEU A 198 2.21 -10.43 13.90
C LEU A 198 1.98 -10.54 15.42
N LEU A 199 3.01 -10.30 16.23
CA LEU A 199 2.86 -10.11 17.68
C LEU A 199 2.29 -8.73 18.03
N PHE A 200 2.43 -7.75 17.14
CA PHE A 200 2.13 -6.35 17.43
C PHE A 200 1.11 -5.72 16.47
N VAL A 201 0.99 -6.22 15.25
CA VAL A 201 0.02 -5.73 14.26
C VAL A 201 -1.10 -6.75 14.07
N PRO A 202 -2.31 -6.30 13.68
CA PRO A 202 -3.46 -7.22 13.55
C PRO A 202 -3.27 -8.23 12.40
N GLU A 203 -2.82 -7.76 11.26
CA GLU A 203 -2.69 -8.53 10.01
C GLU A 203 -1.56 -7.97 9.15
N LEU A 204 -1.10 -8.75 8.18
CA LEU A 204 -0.14 -8.33 7.16
C LEU A 204 -0.80 -8.29 5.78
N MET A 205 -0.40 -7.35 4.96
CA MET A 205 -0.52 -7.43 3.51
C MET A 205 0.85 -7.80 2.95
N LEU A 206 0.89 -8.70 1.98
CA LEU A 206 2.12 -9.17 1.37
C LEU A 206 2.22 -8.66 -0.06
N HIS A 207 3.25 -7.88 -0.35
CA HIS A 207 3.71 -7.61 -1.70
C HIS A 207 4.93 -8.48 -1.97
N VAL A 208 4.74 -9.54 -2.77
CA VAL A 208 5.81 -10.48 -3.11
C VAL A 208 6.41 -10.05 -4.44
N SER A 209 7.32 -9.10 -4.38
CA SER A 209 7.97 -8.46 -5.51
C SER A 209 9.48 -8.78 -5.55
N ARG A 210 10.12 -8.51 -6.68
CA ARG A 210 11.56 -8.65 -6.87
C ARG A 210 12.12 -7.40 -7.55
N PRO A 211 12.92 -6.58 -6.84
CA PRO A 211 13.54 -5.41 -7.42
C PRO A 211 14.69 -5.80 -8.35
N MET A 212 14.86 -5.05 -9.44
CA MET A 212 15.96 -5.19 -10.40
C MET A 212 16.60 -3.82 -10.60
N HIS A 213 17.67 -3.55 -9.89
CA HIS A 213 18.43 -2.29 -9.84
C HIS A 213 17.73 -1.12 -9.16
N TRP A 214 16.42 -1.15 -9.05
CA TRP A 214 15.56 -0.17 -8.40
C TRP A 214 14.22 -0.82 -8.05
N ASP A 215 13.31 -0.11 -7.42
CA ASP A 215 11.95 -0.56 -7.09
C ASP A 215 11.12 -0.75 -8.38
N SER A 216 11.25 -1.92 -8.99
CA SER A 216 10.77 -2.21 -10.34
C SER A 216 9.72 -3.32 -10.44
N ASP A 217 9.28 -3.85 -9.31
CA ASP A 217 8.18 -4.83 -9.18
C ASP A 217 8.21 -6.00 -10.19
N HIS A 218 9.38 -6.59 -10.38
CA HIS A 218 9.49 -7.77 -11.25
C HIS A 218 8.81 -8.98 -10.62
N VAL A 219 8.30 -9.85 -11.47
CA VAL A 219 7.74 -11.14 -11.06
C VAL A 219 8.79 -11.94 -10.29
N THR A 220 8.40 -12.46 -9.15
CA THR A 220 9.25 -13.27 -8.29
C THR A 220 9.50 -14.66 -8.89
N LEU A 221 10.63 -15.22 -8.56
CA LEU A 221 10.94 -16.63 -8.76
C LEU A 221 10.64 -17.38 -7.46
N PHE A 222 10.32 -18.65 -7.56
CA PHE A 222 10.20 -19.52 -6.38
C PHE A 222 11.58 -19.94 -5.89
N ASP A 223 12.34 -18.96 -5.41
CA ASP A 223 13.69 -19.11 -4.84
C ASP A 223 13.64 -19.41 -3.33
N ASP A 224 14.80 -19.42 -2.70
CA ASP A 224 14.90 -19.73 -1.27
C ASP A 224 14.23 -18.66 -0.40
N ASN A 225 14.29 -17.37 -0.78
CA ASN A 225 13.64 -16.30 -0.02
C ASN A 225 12.11 -16.43 -0.07
N THR A 226 11.56 -16.63 -1.25
CA THR A 226 10.11 -16.84 -1.43
C THR A 226 9.65 -18.10 -0.71
N ARG A 227 10.40 -19.20 -0.78
CA ARG A 227 10.11 -20.44 -0.05
C ARG A 227 10.13 -20.24 1.46
N ASN A 228 11.12 -19.52 1.99
CA ASN A 228 11.21 -19.20 3.41
C ASN A 228 10.04 -18.37 3.89
N LEU A 229 9.62 -17.36 3.12
CA LEU A 229 8.45 -16.53 3.42
C LEU A 229 7.19 -17.39 3.60
N PHE A 230 6.86 -18.22 2.61
CA PHE A 230 5.68 -19.08 2.69
C PHE A 230 5.80 -20.15 3.78
N SER A 231 6.99 -20.66 4.01
CA SER A 231 7.23 -21.61 5.12
C SER A 231 7.00 -20.97 6.48
N GLU A 232 7.40 -19.71 6.64
CA GLU A 232 7.17 -18.97 7.90
C GLU A 232 5.70 -18.63 8.11
N LEU A 233 4.97 -18.25 7.06
CA LEU A 233 3.51 -18.06 7.15
C LEU A 233 2.80 -19.32 7.69
N VAL A 234 3.20 -20.49 7.22
CA VAL A 234 2.64 -21.76 7.70
C VAL A 234 3.06 -22.04 9.14
N ARG A 235 4.35 -21.88 9.47
CA ARG A 235 4.88 -22.15 10.84
C ARG A 235 4.29 -21.20 11.88
N ALA A 236 4.12 -19.94 11.51
CA ALA A 236 3.51 -18.93 12.38
C ALA A 236 1.98 -19.04 12.47
N ASN A 237 1.36 -20.00 11.75
CA ASN A 237 -0.10 -20.09 11.61
C ASN A 237 -0.74 -18.75 11.18
N ALA A 238 -0.13 -18.13 10.20
CA ALA A 238 -0.44 -16.77 9.78
C ALA A 238 -1.30 -16.66 8.51
N LEU A 239 -1.71 -17.79 7.92
CA LEU A 239 -2.45 -17.80 6.65
C LEU A 239 -3.79 -17.06 6.70
N ASP A 240 -4.44 -17.01 7.85
CA ASP A 240 -5.69 -16.27 8.05
C ASP A 240 -5.47 -14.78 8.40
N ARG A 241 -4.20 -14.37 8.55
CA ARG A 241 -3.79 -13.01 8.91
C ARG A 241 -2.83 -12.38 7.92
N ALA A 242 -2.61 -13.03 6.79
CA ALA A 242 -1.76 -12.55 5.70
C ALA A 242 -2.57 -12.54 4.39
N HIS A 243 -2.55 -11.40 3.70
CA HIS A 243 -3.36 -11.14 2.51
C HIS A 243 -2.49 -10.85 1.30
#